data_4ddba8f331939c4b98dd2343ef4cf4a7
#
_entry.id   4ddba8f331939c4b98dd2343ef4cf4a7
#
_cell.length_a   1.000
_cell.length_b   1.000
_cell.length_c   1.000
_cell.angle_alpha   90.00
_cell.angle_beta   90.00
_cell.angle_gamma   90.00
#
_symmetry.space_group_name_H-M   'P 1'
#
loop_
_entity.id
_entity.type
_entity.pdbx_description
1 polymer ?
#
loop_
_entity_poly.entity_id
_entity_poly.type
_entity_poly.pdbx_seq_one_letter_code
_entity_poly.pdbx_strand_id
1 'polypeptide(L)'
;MKKTFFLLCALLLVLGTLLPIAGYRLTLAVFGPAQGASSAPLPGTAASEAAPDSAAVPPSDQDSESFLLADQSAGAVVSVPRREYLIGAVAAEMPISWPDEALKAQAIAAHSYALYCRDHAAEPASGWLSVDPVRRQGYLTDAVLRSYWGTAYEENYARLSALVDSVLTDVLYYGSAPAGASYFAISNGMTEASENVWGTALPYLVAVDSSTDLNADNYLYTVQFTAEQMQQALAGLGLLPDLAAPANWFGEAALTPSGYVASLPVCGQSVTGPALRKALGLRSACFTVQYQEGSFLLTTKGYGHGVGLSQWGAKALAEQGQSAEEILAHYFPGTELRR
;
A
#
# COMPACT_ATOMS: atom_id res chain seq x y z
N MET A 1 -23.16 24.65 50.59
CA MET A 1 -23.92 24.18 49.43
C MET A 1 -23.49 24.83 48.07
N LYS A 2 -23.38 26.13 47.92
CA LYS A 2 -22.98 26.77 46.63
C LYS A 2 -21.56 26.42 46.17
N LYS A 3 -20.57 26.35 47.08
CA LYS A 3 -19.17 26.01 46.74
C LYS A 3 -18.99 24.54 46.27
N THR A 4 -19.71 23.60 46.88
CA THR A 4 -19.70 22.19 46.50
C THR A 4 -20.35 21.94 45.12
N PHE A 5 -21.43 22.70 44.83
CA PHE A 5 -22.07 22.64 43.51
C PHE A 5 -21.15 23.17 42.38
N PHE A 6 -20.45 24.28 42.61
CA PHE A 6 -19.50 24.82 41.64
C PHE A 6 -18.30 23.89 41.41
N LEU A 7 -17.82 23.22 42.48
CA LEU A 7 -16.73 22.24 42.34
C LEU A 7 -17.17 21.00 41.54
N LEU A 8 -18.41 20.53 41.74
CA LEU A 8 -18.98 19.42 41.00
C LEU A 8 -19.20 19.74 39.52
N CYS A 9 -19.68 20.93 39.20
CA CYS A 9 -19.85 21.41 37.82
C CYS A 9 -18.51 21.59 37.12
N ALA A 10 -17.49 22.10 37.80
CA ALA A 10 -16.14 22.22 37.26
C ALA A 10 -15.52 20.83 37.00
N LEU A 11 -15.71 19.86 37.90
CA LEU A 11 -15.25 18.47 37.74
C LEU A 11 -15.94 17.76 36.57
N LEU A 12 -17.24 17.95 36.38
CA LEU A 12 -18.01 17.40 35.26
C LEU A 12 -17.61 18.03 33.93
N LEU A 13 -17.27 19.33 33.89
CA LEU A 13 -16.76 20.01 32.71
C LEU A 13 -15.36 19.49 32.31
N VAL A 14 -14.46 19.28 33.28
CA VAL A 14 -13.14 18.71 33.06
C VAL A 14 -13.21 17.24 32.60
N LEU A 15 -14.10 16.44 33.24
CA LEU A 15 -14.33 15.04 32.79
C LEU A 15 -15.01 14.99 31.42
N GLY A 16 -15.94 15.89 31.11
CA GLY A 16 -16.62 15.95 29.82
C GLY A 16 -15.71 16.36 28.66
N THR A 17 -14.62 17.11 28.91
CA THR A 17 -13.65 17.53 27.90
C THR A 17 -12.46 16.57 27.78
N LEU A 18 -12.02 15.96 28.89
CA LEU A 18 -10.85 15.07 28.89
C LEU A 18 -11.18 13.62 28.46
N LEU A 19 -12.38 13.12 28.77
CA LEU A 19 -12.80 11.77 28.36
C LEU A 19 -12.89 11.58 26.83
N PRO A 20 -13.46 12.51 26.05
CA PRO A 20 -13.43 12.41 24.59
C PRO A 20 -12.01 12.47 24.02
N ILE A 21 -11.13 13.29 24.57
CA ILE A 21 -9.73 13.42 24.14
C ILE A 21 -8.93 12.16 24.50
N ALA A 22 -9.15 11.58 25.67
CA ALA A 22 -8.53 10.32 26.09
C ALA A 22 -9.07 9.14 25.28
N GLY A 23 -10.38 9.10 25.02
CA GLY A 23 -11.02 8.11 24.15
C GLY A 23 -10.53 8.20 22.71
N TYR A 24 -10.39 9.42 22.17
CA TYR A 24 -9.84 9.65 20.84
C TYR A 24 -8.37 9.24 20.73
N ARG A 25 -7.54 9.50 21.73
CA ARG A 25 -6.15 9.04 21.76
C ARG A 25 -6.03 7.53 21.97
N LEU A 26 -6.92 6.92 22.73
CA LEU A 26 -6.95 5.47 22.91
C LEU A 26 -7.44 4.75 21.66
N THR A 27 -8.45 5.29 20.95
CA THR A 27 -8.87 4.76 19.63
C THR A 27 -7.81 4.94 18.57
N LEU A 28 -7.03 6.03 18.57
CA LEU A 28 -5.87 6.19 17.68
C LEU A 28 -4.72 5.23 18.04
N ALA A 29 -4.57 4.83 19.31
CA ALA A 29 -3.55 3.89 19.75
C ALA A 29 -3.98 2.42 19.52
N VAL A 30 -5.28 2.12 19.57
CA VAL A 30 -5.83 0.74 19.42
C VAL A 30 -6.34 0.49 18.00
N PHE A 31 -6.83 1.53 17.31
CA PHE A 31 -7.36 1.51 15.94
C PHE A 31 -6.69 2.58 15.07
N GLY A 32 -5.38 2.78 15.22
CA GLY A 32 -4.62 3.60 14.28
C GLY A 32 -4.95 3.15 12.86
N PRO A 33 -5.00 4.07 11.87
CA PRO A 33 -5.36 3.69 10.50
C PRO A 33 -4.46 2.52 10.12
N ALA A 34 -5.07 1.41 9.71
CA ALA A 34 -4.35 0.34 9.07
C ALA A 34 -3.62 1.01 7.90
N GLN A 35 -2.32 1.23 8.05
CA GLN A 35 -1.51 1.77 6.98
C GLN A 35 -1.39 0.64 5.98
N GLY A 36 -2.19 0.74 4.92
CA GLY A 36 -2.17 -0.20 3.84
C GLY A 36 -0.81 -0.23 3.18
N ALA A 37 -0.60 -1.32 2.50
CA ALA A 37 0.55 -1.67 1.71
C ALA A 37 1.42 -0.49 1.30
N SER A 38 2.55 -0.32 1.94
CA SER A 38 3.62 0.56 1.51
C SER A 38 4.41 -0.19 0.44
N SER A 39 3.86 -0.27 -0.77
CA SER A 39 4.73 -0.53 -1.90
C SER A 39 5.56 0.73 -2.12
N ALA A 40 6.86 0.63 -1.91
CA ALA A 40 7.79 1.64 -2.34
C ALA A 40 7.59 1.91 -3.84
N PRO A 41 7.74 3.15 -4.32
CA PRO A 41 7.74 3.42 -5.75
C PRO A 41 8.81 2.54 -6.42
N LEU A 42 8.50 2.02 -7.60
CA LEU A 42 9.50 1.36 -8.43
C LEU A 42 10.73 2.26 -8.54
N PRO A 43 11.96 1.74 -8.41
CA PRO A 43 13.17 2.55 -8.52
C PRO A 43 13.14 3.28 -9.87
N GLY A 44 13.26 4.60 -9.82
CA GLY A 44 13.26 5.45 -11.01
C GLY A 44 14.43 5.08 -11.90
N THR A 45 14.15 4.72 -13.15
CA THR A 45 15.15 4.53 -14.18
C THR A 45 15.74 5.89 -14.52
N ALA A 46 16.96 6.16 -14.08
CA ALA A 46 17.79 7.14 -14.75
C ALA A 46 18.08 6.58 -16.17
N ALA A 47 17.66 7.33 -17.18
CA ALA A 47 17.94 6.98 -18.56
C ALA A 47 19.45 6.88 -18.78
N SER A 48 19.95 5.70 -19.12
CA SER A 48 21.26 5.49 -19.71
C SER A 48 21.07 4.67 -20.96
N GLU A 49 21.34 5.33 -22.10
CA GLU A 49 21.57 4.64 -23.38
C GLU A 49 22.79 3.71 -23.25
N ALA A 50 22.62 2.51 -23.67
CA ALA A 50 23.52 1.67 -24.50
C ALA A 50 23.36 0.20 -24.13
N ALA A 51 22.82 -0.58 -25.06
CA ALA A 51 23.13 -2.01 -25.12
C ALA A 51 24.61 -2.20 -25.47
N PRO A 52 25.25 -3.25 -24.92
CA PRO A 52 25.48 -4.36 -25.78
C PRO A 52 25.19 -5.73 -25.16
N ASP A 53 24.79 -6.60 -26.04
CA ASP A 53 24.70 -8.04 -25.93
C ASP A 53 25.88 -8.64 -25.13
N SER A 54 25.54 -9.22 -23.97
CA SER A 54 26.42 -10.15 -23.25
C SER A 54 25.54 -11.14 -22.52
N ALA A 55 25.62 -12.39 -22.96
CA ALA A 55 24.97 -13.51 -22.32
C ALA A 55 25.34 -13.56 -20.83
N ALA A 56 24.41 -13.16 -19.99
CA ALA A 56 24.51 -13.31 -18.52
C ALA A 56 24.39 -14.81 -18.20
N VAL A 57 25.44 -15.37 -17.62
CA VAL A 57 25.38 -16.67 -16.92
C VAL A 57 24.35 -16.56 -15.82
N PRO A 58 23.38 -17.49 -15.71
CA PRO A 58 22.42 -17.45 -14.62
C PRO A 58 23.17 -17.55 -13.28
N PRO A 59 22.81 -16.73 -12.27
CA PRO A 59 23.41 -16.83 -10.94
C PRO A 59 23.17 -18.22 -10.35
N SER A 60 24.16 -18.73 -9.64
CA SER A 60 24.09 -20.05 -9.02
C SER A 60 23.01 -20.07 -7.93
N ASP A 61 22.31 -21.20 -7.78
CA ASP A 61 21.19 -21.46 -6.84
C ASP A 61 21.42 -21.05 -5.37
N GLN A 62 22.65 -20.75 -4.97
CA GLN A 62 22.99 -20.35 -3.59
C GLN A 62 22.65 -18.91 -3.24
N ASP A 63 22.57 -17.98 -4.23
CA ASP A 63 22.21 -16.57 -3.99
C ASP A 63 20.69 -16.33 -3.97
N SER A 64 19.89 -17.32 -4.36
CA SER A 64 18.42 -17.21 -4.44
C SER A 64 17.67 -17.51 -3.13
N GLU A 65 18.35 -17.96 -2.08
CA GLU A 65 17.70 -18.42 -0.85
C GLU A 65 17.41 -17.31 0.19
N SER A 66 18.03 -16.14 0.08
CA SER A 66 17.86 -15.05 1.04
C SER A 66 17.60 -13.71 0.35
N PHE A 67 16.72 -12.90 0.98
CA PHE A 67 16.41 -11.53 0.56
C PHE A 67 17.09 -10.51 1.45
N LEU A 68 17.64 -9.45 0.85
CA LEU A 68 18.22 -8.33 1.58
C LEU A 68 17.14 -7.25 1.78
N LEU A 69 16.72 -7.04 3.01
CA LEU A 69 15.70 -6.08 3.38
C LEU A 69 16.31 -4.89 4.11
N ALA A 70 15.97 -3.67 3.68
CA ALA A 70 16.30 -2.44 4.41
C ALA A 70 15.25 -2.26 5.52
N ASP A 71 15.53 -2.75 6.73
CA ASP A 71 14.65 -2.64 7.88
C ASP A 71 14.75 -1.24 8.50
N GLN A 72 13.69 -0.46 8.31
CA GLN A 72 13.59 0.92 8.80
C GLN A 72 13.50 0.97 10.33
N SER A 73 12.93 -0.04 10.95
CA SER A 73 12.80 -0.10 12.40
C SER A 73 14.11 -0.45 13.10
N ALA A 74 14.95 -1.26 12.45
CA ALA A 74 16.29 -1.60 12.93
C ALA A 74 17.35 -0.62 12.45
N GLY A 75 17.08 0.19 11.42
CA GLY A 75 18.07 1.06 10.76
C GLY A 75 19.21 0.28 10.10
N ALA A 76 18.93 -0.94 9.62
CA ALA A 76 19.95 -1.86 9.11
C ALA A 76 19.42 -2.67 7.92
N VAL A 77 20.35 -3.19 7.12
CA VAL A 77 20.04 -4.21 6.11
C VAL A 77 20.12 -5.58 6.76
N VAL A 78 19.05 -6.35 6.63
CA VAL A 78 18.93 -7.70 7.16
C VAL A 78 18.80 -8.72 6.04
N SER A 79 19.47 -9.85 6.18
CA SER A 79 19.32 -11.00 5.27
C SER A 79 18.28 -11.95 5.85
N VAL A 80 17.21 -12.20 5.10
CA VAL A 80 16.08 -13.03 5.52
C VAL A 80 15.94 -14.19 4.53
N PRO A 81 15.89 -15.45 5.00
CA PRO A 81 15.61 -16.59 4.14
C PRO A 81 14.32 -16.40 3.34
N ARG A 82 14.32 -16.80 2.06
CA ARG A 82 13.17 -16.60 1.14
C ARG A 82 11.85 -17.06 1.77
N ARG A 83 11.83 -18.27 2.34
CA ARG A 83 10.63 -18.81 2.97
C ARG A 83 10.11 -17.93 4.11
N GLU A 84 11.00 -17.48 4.99
CA GLU A 84 10.65 -16.60 6.12
C GLU A 84 10.16 -15.24 5.63
N TYR A 85 10.82 -14.68 4.60
CA TYR A 85 10.39 -13.45 3.97
C TYR A 85 8.96 -13.58 3.43
N LEU A 86 8.64 -14.62 2.66
CA LEU A 86 7.31 -14.79 2.06
C LEU A 86 6.22 -14.97 3.12
N ILE A 87 6.49 -15.74 4.19
CA ILE A 87 5.55 -15.88 5.32
C ILE A 87 5.29 -14.51 5.96
N GLY A 88 6.35 -13.77 6.28
CA GLY A 88 6.24 -12.44 6.89
C GLY A 88 5.61 -11.39 5.98
N ALA A 89 5.89 -11.44 4.67
CA ALA A 89 5.34 -10.53 3.69
C ALA A 89 3.82 -10.76 3.50
N VAL A 90 3.38 -12.00 3.32
CA VAL A 90 1.93 -12.29 3.21
C VAL A 90 1.19 -11.91 4.48
N ALA A 91 1.75 -12.23 5.65
CA ALA A 91 1.13 -11.91 6.94
C ALA A 91 1.05 -10.39 7.22
N ALA A 92 1.97 -9.60 6.63
CA ALA A 92 1.92 -8.13 6.70
C ALA A 92 0.77 -7.54 5.87
N GLU A 93 0.42 -8.21 4.78
CA GLU A 93 -0.40 -7.66 3.70
C GLU A 93 -1.84 -8.18 3.72
N MET A 94 -2.06 -9.45 4.07
CA MET A 94 -3.38 -10.08 4.03
C MET A 94 -3.75 -10.74 5.36
N PRO A 95 -5.01 -10.63 5.80
CA PRO A 95 -5.52 -11.42 6.93
C PRO A 95 -5.39 -12.92 6.67
N ILE A 96 -4.86 -13.66 7.65
CA ILE A 96 -4.69 -15.11 7.53
C ILE A 96 -6.00 -15.87 7.30
N SER A 97 -7.14 -15.29 7.66
CA SER A 97 -8.48 -15.87 7.45
C SER A 97 -8.97 -15.81 5.99
N TRP A 98 -8.24 -15.14 5.10
CA TRP A 98 -8.62 -15.05 3.69
C TRP A 98 -8.41 -16.38 2.96
N PRO A 99 -9.04 -16.58 1.77
CA PRO A 99 -8.92 -17.82 0.99
C PRO A 99 -7.47 -18.16 0.65
N ASP A 100 -7.17 -19.46 0.63
CA ASP A 100 -5.83 -19.98 0.37
C ASP A 100 -5.27 -19.52 -0.97
N GLU A 101 -6.08 -19.48 -2.02
CA GLU A 101 -5.64 -19.07 -3.36
C GLU A 101 -5.29 -17.56 -3.42
N ALA A 102 -5.96 -16.71 -2.62
CA ALA A 102 -5.58 -15.30 -2.48
C ALA A 102 -4.23 -15.15 -1.76
N LEU A 103 -4.01 -15.90 -0.68
CA LEU A 103 -2.74 -15.89 0.07
C LEU A 103 -1.58 -16.43 -0.78
N LYS A 104 -1.80 -17.48 -1.60
CA LYS A 104 -0.81 -17.99 -2.57
C LYS A 104 -0.49 -16.96 -3.65
N ALA A 105 -1.52 -16.31 -4.23
CA ALA A 105 -1.32 -15.25 -5.23
C ALA A 105 -0.49 -14.08 -4.65
N GLN A 106 -0.77 -13.68 -3.41
CA GLN A 106 0.04 -12.67 -2.70
C GLN A 106 1.47 -13.12 -2.48
N ALA A 107 1.70 -14.39 -2.11
CA ALA A 107 3.06 -14.93 -1.91
C ALA A 107 3.87 -14.90 -3.22
N ILE A 108 3.26 -15.35 -4.33
CA ILE A 108 3.90 -15.35 -5.66
C ILE A 108 4.17 -13.91 -6.13
N ALA A 109 3.21 -12.99 -5.93
CA ALA A 109 3.40 -11.57 -6.28
C ALA A 109 4.54 -10.94 -5.46
N ALA A 110 4.59 -11.18 -4.14
CA ALA A 110 5.64 -10.69 -3.26
C ALA A 110 7.02 -11.27 -3.62
N HIS A 111 7.10 -12.56 -3.97
CA HIS A 111 8.32 -13.20 -4.46
C HIS A 111 8.83 -12.53 -5.75
N SER A 112 7.95 -12.43 -6.74
CA SER A 112 8.28 -11.84 -8.05
C SER A 112 8.72 -10.39 -7.91
N TYR A 113 8.01 -9.61 -7.10
CA TYR A 113 8.35 -8.21 -6.82
C TYR A 113 9.70 -8.06 -6.12
N ALA A 114 10.01 -8.94 -5.16
CA ALA A 114 11.30 -8.91 -4.47
C ALA A 114 12.47 -9.22 -5.41
N LEU A 115 12.32 -10.20 -6.31
CA LEU A 115 13.32 -10.50 -7.34
C LEU A 115 13.47 -9.36 -8.35
N TYR A 116 12.35 -8.75 -8.76
CA TYR A 116 12.38 -7.55 -9.59
C TYR A 116 13.16 -6.42 -8.91
N CYS A 117 12.90 -6.15 -7.64
CA CYS A 117 13.62 -5.13 -6.87
C CYS A 117 15.12 -5.45 -6.74
N ARG A 118 15.49 -6.72 -6.54
CA ARG A 118 16.87 -7.18 -6.52
C ARG A 118 17.58 -6.81 -7.84
N ASP A 119 16.96 -7.14 -8.97
CA ASP A 119 17.54 -6.96 -10.29
C ASP A 119 17.62 -5.48 -10.72
N HIS A 120 16.86 -4.59 -10.06
CA HIS A 120 16.83 -3.15 -10.30
C HIS A 120 17.44 -2.33 -9.15
N ALA A 121 18.01 -2.96 -8.12
CA ALA A 121 18.63 -2.25 -7.02
C ALA A 121 19.88 -1.49 -7.49
N ALA A 122 19.91 -0.17 -7.32
CA ALA A 122 21.07 0.66 -7.66
C ALA A 122 22.31 0.27 -6.85
N GLU A 123 22.11 -0.10 -5.60
CA GLU A 123 23.14 -0.59 -4.68
C GLU A 123 22.62 -1.87 -4.00
N PRO A 124 22.91 -3.06 -4.52
CA PRO A 124 22.39 -4.33 -4.00
C PRO A 124 22.64 -4.53 -2.48
N ALA A 125 23.76 -4.02 -1.96
CA ALA A 125 24.09 -4.12 -0.55
C ALA A 125 23.24 -3.24 0.38
N SER A 126 22.48 -2.26 -0.16
CA SER A 126 21.63 -1.36 0.62
C SER A 126 20.24 -1.94 0.95
N GLY A 127 19.97 -3.18 0.53
CA GLY A 127 18.68 -3.83 0.63
C GLY A 127 17.82 -3.61 -0.62
N TRP A 128 17.05 -4.64 -0.99
CA TRP A 128 16.22 -4.62 -2.20
C TRP A 128 14.83 -4.04 -1.94
N LEU A 129 14.33 -4.24 -0.73
CA LEU A 129 13.01 -3.80 -0.28
C LEU A 129 13.13 -3.05 1.04
N SER A 130 12.41 -1.94 1.13
CA SER A 130 12.25 -1.23 2.40
C SER A 130 11.09 -1.84 3.18
N VAL A 131 11.33 -2.24 4.43
CA VAL A 131 10.36 -2.84 5.32
C VAL A 131 10.37 -2.15 6.68
N ASP A 132 9.26 -2.19 7.41
CA ASP A 132 9.17 -1.74 8.80
C ASP A 132 8.32 -2.75 9.60
N PRO A 133 8.94 -3.80 10.16
CA PRO A 133 8.22 -4.83 10.92
C PRO A 133 7.46 -4.29 12.13
N VAL A 134 7.97 -3.23 12.78
CA VAL A 134 7.31 -2.61 13.94
C VAL A 134 6.02 -1.93 13.53
N ARG A 135 5.99 -1.30 12.36
CA ARG A 135 4.79 -0.70 11.77
C ARG A 135 3.97 -1.69 10.93
N ARG A 136 4.40 -2.93 10.84
CA ARG A 136 3.79 -4.00 10.03
C ARG A 136 3.71 -3.64 8.56
N GLN A 137 4.82 -3.16 8.00
CA GLN A 137 4.91 -2.75 6.60
C GLN A 137 5.88 -3.65 5.83
N GLY A 138 5.38 -4.33 4.81
CA GLY A 138 6.14 -5.10 3.84
C GLY A 138 6.70 -6.44 4.34
N TYR A 139 6.91 -6.63 5.65
CA TYR A 139 7.41 -7.86 6.25
C TYR A 139 7.18 -7.88 7.76
N LEU A 140 6.82 -9.05 8.32
CA LEU A 140 6.73 -9.29 9.76
C LEU A 140 7.76 -10.33 10.19
N THR A 141 8.53 -10.03 11.22
CA THR A 141 9.43 -11.01 11.86
C THR A 141 8.63 -12.03 12.66
N ASP A 142 9.22 -13.20 12.96
CA ASP A 142 8.58 -14.22 13.79
C ASP A 142 8.13 -13.65 15.15
N ALA A 143 8.94 -12.82 15.78
CA ALA A 143 8.60 -12.17 17.04
C ALA A 143 7.35 -11.28 16.93
N VAL A 144 7.22 -10.53 15.82
CA VAL A 144 6.03 -9.71 15.53
C VAL A 144 4.82 -10.59 15.25
N LEU A 145 4.97 -11.68 14.49
CA LEU A 145 3.90 -12.65 14.22
C LEU A 145 3.38 -13.30 15.50
N ARG A 146 4.26 -13.71 16.43
CA ARG A 146 3.87 -14.24 17.74
C ARG A 146 3.06 -13.24 18.55
N SER A 147 3.50 -11.99 18.58
CA SER A 147 2.76 -10.92 19.25
C SER A 147 1.43 -10.61 18.56
N TYR A 148 1.39 -10.64 17.23
CA TYR A 148 0.22 -10.29 16.45
C TYR A 148 -0.89 -11.35 16.53
N TRP A 149 -0.54 -12.61 16.39
CA TRP A 149 -1.50 -13.73 16.43
C TRP A 149 -1.74 -14.29 17.84
N GLY A 150 -0.87 -13.98 18.81
CA GLY A 150 -1.02 -14.42 20.21
C GLY A 150 -1.21 -15.93 20.33
N THR A 151 -2.29 -16.35 20.93
CA THR A 151 -2.60 -17.79 21.15
C THR A 151 -2.89 -18.55 19.85
N ALA A 152 -3.25 -17.86 18.75
CA ALA A 152 -3.48 -18.48 17.46
C ALA A 152 -2.20 -18.59 16.59
N TYR A 153 -1.03 -18.22 17.15
CA TYR A 153 0.21 -18.18 16.38
C TYR A 153 0.56 -19.54 15.75
N GLU A 154 0.57 -20.61 16.53
CA GLU A 154 1.02 -21.92 16.02
C GLU A 154 0.12 -22.43 14.87
N GLU A 155 -1.19 -22.28 14.98
CA GLU A 155 -2.15 -22.66 13.96
C GLU A 155 -2.00 -21.80 12.70
N ASN A 156 -1.97 -20.47 12.86
CA ASN A 156 -1.86 -19.53 11.76
C ASN A 156 -0.52 -19.66 11.02
N TYR A 157 0.57 -19.82 11.78
CA TYR A 157 1.90 -20.01 11.21
C TYR A 157 2.01 -21.33 10.44
N ALA A 158 1.47 -22.41 10.98
CA ALA A 158 1.47 -23.71 10.31
C ALA A 158 0.67 -23.65 9.00
N ARG A 159 -0.53 -23.03 9.01
CA ARG A 159 -1.35 -22.83 7.81
C ARG A 159 -0.61 -22.01 6.76
N LEU A 160 -0.13 -20.82 7.13
CA LEU A 160 0.53 -19.93 6.19
C LEU A 160 1.83 -20.52 5.64
N SER A 161 2.60 -21.22 6.48
CA SER A 161 3.80 -21.92 6.06
C SER A 161 3.51 -22.98 5.00
N ALA A 162 2.48 -23.80 5.19
CA ALA A 162 2.10 -24.83 4.22
C ALA A 162 1.68 -24.22 2.88
N LEU A 163 0.96 -23.09 2.90
CA LEU A 163 0.58 -22.37 1.69
C LEU A 163 1.81 -21.79 0.96
N VAL A 164 2.71 -21.13 1.68
CA VAL A 164 3.96 -20.59 1.12
C VAL A 164 4.83 -21.71 0.56
N ASP A 165 4.99 -22.83 1.28
CA ASP A 165 5.77 -23.98 0.82
C ASP A 165 5.25 -24.57 -0.49
N SER A 166 3.92 -24.51 -0.72
CA SER A 166 3.30 -25.02 -1.95
C SER A 166 3.60 -24.16 -3.19
N VAL A 167 4.06 -22.93 -3.01
CA VAL A 167 4.36 -21.96 -4.09
C VAL A 167 5.75 -21.32 -3.93
N LEU A 168 6.63 -21.92 -3.15
CA LEU A 168 7.91 -21.35 -2.74
C LEU A 168 8.83 -21.01 -3.91
N THR A 169 8.75 -21.77 -5.00
CA THR A 169 9.56 -21.58 -6.21
C THR A 169 8.85 -20.80 -7.31
N ASP A 170 7.55 -20.54 -7.14
CA ASP A 170 6.72 -19.91 -8.14
C ASP A 170 7.05 -18.40 -8.28
N VAL A 171 7.32 -17.97 -9.51
CA VAL A 171 7.67 -16.58 -9.86
C VAL A 171 6.98 -16.18 -11.15
N LEU A 172 6.42 -14.98 -11.19
CA LEU A 172 5.92 -14.37 -12.41
C LEU A 172 7.07 -13.78 -13.23
N TYR A 173 7.10 -14.09 -14.50
CA TYR A 173 8.07 -13.54 -15.46
C TYR A 173 7.35 -12.77 -16.57
N TYR A 174 7.97 -11.68 -17.00
CA TYR A 174 7.66 -11.04 -18.27
C TYR A 174 8.87 -11.13 -19.18
N GLY A 175 8.74 -11.91 -20.27
CA GLY A 175 9.91 -12.28 -21.06
C GLY A 175 10.91 -13.11 -20.25
N SER A 176 12.14 -12.65 -20.13
CA SER A 176 13.22 -13.35 -19.41
C SER A 176 13.43 -12.86 -17.97
N ALA A 177 12.75 -11.80 -17.53
CA ALA A 177 12.98 -11.17 -16.26
C ALA A 177 11.79 -11.39 -15.28
N PRO A 178 12.03 -11.44 -13.95
CA PRO A 178 10.98 -11.41 -12.96
C PRO A 178 10.10 -10.16 -13.13
N ALA A 179 8.77 -10.34 -13.04
CA ALA A 179 7.85 -9.25 -13.15
C ALA A 179 7.81 -8.41 -11.86
N GLY A 180 7.73 -7.08 -12.01
CA GLY A 180 7.49 -6.16 -10.89
C GLY A 180 6.05 -6.24 -10.39
N ALA A 181 5.66 -7.40 -9.88
CA ALA A 181 4.28 -7.75 -9.51
C ALA A 181 3.83 -7.00 -8.25
N SER A 182 3.60 -5.69 -8.39
CA SER A 182 3.12 -4.82 -7.31
C SER A 182 1.69 -5.15 -6.88
N TYR A 183 1.34 -4.81 -5.64
CA TYR A 183 0.03 -5.08 -5.06
C TYR A 183 -0.41 -3.95 -4.12
N PHE A 184 -1.70 -3.88 -3.88
CA PHE A 184 -2.32 -2.84 -3.04
C PHE A 184 -3.66 -3.34 -2.49
N ALA A 185 -4.23 -2.63 -1.52
CA ALA A 185 -5.36 -3.15 -0.75
C ALA A 185 -6.68 -3.21 -1.56
N ILE A 186 -7.17 -2.08 -2.10
CA ILE A 186 -8.51 -1.94 -2.70
C ILE A 186 -8.43 -0.96 -3.87
N SER A 187 -8.89 -1.34 -5.07
CA SER A 187 -9.03 -0.43 -6.22
C SER A 187 -10.29 0.45 -6.12
N ASN A 188 -10.48 1.35 -7.08
CA ASN A 188 -11.73 2.09 -7.22
C ASN A 188 -12.79 1.34 -8.07
N GLY A 189 -12.54 0.07 -8.39
CA GLY A 189 -13.30 -0.78 -9.31
C GLY A 189 -12.51 -1.13 -10.57
N MET A 190 -11.38 -0.44 -10.82
CA MET A 190 -10.37 -0.73 -11.84
C MET A 190 -8.99 -0.54 -11.27
N THR A 191 -8.02 -1.34 -11.71
CA THR A 191 -6.62 -1.04 -11.41
C THR A 191 -6.11 0.12 -12.25
N GLU A 192 -4.95 0.69 -11.89
CA GLU A 192 -4.34 1.80 -12.62
C GLU A 192 -3.12 1.31 -13.40
N ALA A 193 -2.82 1.94 -14.53
CA ALA A 193 -1.62 1.67 -15.29
C ALA A 193 -0.38 2.28 -14.63
N SER A 194 0.75 1.58 -14.70
CA SER A 194 1.99 1.95 -14.00
C SER A 194 2.53 3.33 -14.39
N GLU A 195 2.38 3.73 -15.64
CA GLU A 195 2.82 5.05 -16.14
C GLU A 195 2.09 6.22 -15.48
N ASN A 196 0.85 6.04 -15.09
CA ASN A 196 0.05 7.09 -14.44
C ASN A 196 0.46 7.32 -12.97
N VAL A 197 1.13 6.34 -12.36
CA VAL A 197 1.55 6.41 -10.96
C VAL A 197 3.05 6.66 -10.83
N TRP A 198 3.86 5.98 -11.65
CA TRP A 198 5.33 5.98 -11.55
C TRP A 198 6.04 6.57 -12.78
N GLY A 199 5.30 6.93 -13.84
CA GLY A 199 5.85 7.54 -15.04
C GLY A 199 6.49 6.56 -16.03
N THR A 200 6.52 5.25 -15.70
CA THR A 200 7.08 4.19 -16.57
C THR A 200 6.00 3.18 -16.90
N ALA A 201 5.76 2.94 -18.19
CA ALA A 201 4.84 1.92 -18.65
C ALA A 201 5.48 0.53 -18.56
N LEU A 202 4.84 -0.36 -17.79
CA LEU A 202 5.18 -1.78 -17.78
C LEU A 202 4.02 -2.55 -18.44
N PRO A 203 4.26 -3.33 -19.50
CA PRO A 203 3.18 -3.90 -20.34
C PRO A 203 2.20 -4.83 -19.60
N TYR A 204 2.59 -5.35 -18.46
CA TYR A 204 1.80 -6.22 -17.59
C TYR A 204 1.20 -5.48 -16.37
N LEU A 205 1.48 -4.19 -16.18
CA LEU A 205 0.89 -3.33 -15.14
C LEU A 205 -0.05 -2.31 -15.78
N VAL A 206 -1.10 -2.82 -16.37
CA VAL A 206 -2.15 -2.06 -17.07
C VAL A 206 -3.43 -2.02 -16.25
N ALA A 207 -4.37 -1.17 -16.65
CA ALA A 207 -5.69 -1.13 -16.04
C ALA A 207 -6.46 -2.41 -16.37
N VAL A 208 -6.94 -3.11 -15.34
CA VAL A 208 -7.83 -4.27 -15.45
C VAL A 208 -9.07 -4.09 -14.55
N ASP A 209 -10.15 -4.78 -14.88
CA ASP A 209 -11.35 -4.78 -14.06
C ASP A 209 -11.06 -5.32 -12.66
N SER A 210 -11.56 -4.64 -11.66
CA SER A 210 -11.54 -5.09 -10.26
C SER A 210 -12.84 -4.64 -9.58
N SER A 211 -13.96 -4.76 -10.29
CA SER A 211 -15.28 -4.30 -9.86
C SER A 211 -15.76 -4.96 -8.57
N THR A 212 -15.23 -6.12 -8.21
CA THR A 212 -15.46 -6.77 -6.91
C THR A 212 -15.04 -5.91 -5.72
N ASP A 213 -14.06 -5.02 -5.91
CA ASP A 213 -13.57 -4.09 -4.90
C ASP A 213 -14.61 -3.06 -4.42
N LEU A 214 -15.63 -2.79 -5.25
CA LEU A 214 -16.73 -1.88 -4.89
C LEU A 214 -17.52 -2.36 -3.65
N ASN A 215 -17.41 -3.64 -3.32
CA ASN A 215 -18.04 -4.26 -2.15
C ASN A 215 -17.09 -4.38 -0.96
N ALA A 216 -15.88 -3.82 -1.06
CA ALA A 216 -14.88 -3.92 -0.01
C ALA A 216 -15.28 -3.12 1.24
N ASP A 217 -15.03 -3.68 2.40
CA ASP A 217 -15.12 -2.94 3.65
C ASP A 217 -14.18 -1.73 3.58
N ASN A 218 -14.70 -0.57 3.99
CA ASN A 218 -13.95 0.70 3.92
C ASN A 218 -13.54 1.15 2.50
N TYR A 219 -14.26 0.74 1.46
CA TYR A 219 -14.09 1.21 0.09
C TYR A 219 -14.12 2.75 -0.01
N LEU A 220 -15.06 3.39 0.70
CA LEU A 220 -15.13 4.84 0.83
C LEU A 220 -14.51 5.29 2.15
N TYR A 221 -13.72 6.33 2.08
CA TYR A 221 -13.15 6.97 3.27
C TYR A 221 -13.12 8.48 3.11
N THR A 222 -13.69 9.20 4.09
CA THR A 222 -13.71 10.65 4.09
C THR A 222 -12.84 11.20 5.21
N VAL A 223 -12.02 12.19 4.89
CA VAL A 223 -11.21 12.95 5.84
C VAL A 223 -11.54 14.43 5.71
N GLN A 224 -11.52 15.14 6.82
CA GLN A 224 -11.78 16.56 6.90
C GLN A 224 -10.52 17.32 7.31
N PHE A 225 -10.26 18.45 6.64
CA PHE A 225 -9.19 19.40 6.97
C PHE A 225 -9.79 20.77 7.20
N THR A 226 -9.33 21.49 8.22
CA THR A 226 -9.53 22.96 8.25
C THR A 226 -8.71 23.63 7.16
N ALA A 227 -8.97 24.92 6.86
CA ALA A 227 -8.18 25.64 5.88
C ALA A 227 -6.69 25.70 6.27
N GLU A 228 -6.39 25.89 7.56
CA GLU A 228 -5.02 25.93 8.07
C GLU A 228 -4.32 24.58 7.95
N GLN A 229 -4.99 23.46 8.29
CA GLN A 229 -4.46 22.10 8.12
C GLN A 229 -4.18 21.77 6.66
N MET A 230 -5.09 22.15 5.77
CA MET A 230 -4.91 21.99 4.33
C MET A 230 -3.73 22.81 3.81
N GLN A 231 -3.63 24.10 4.20
CA GLN A 231 -2.50 24.95 3.85
C GLN A 231 -1.18 24.34 4.30
N GLN A 232 -1.10 23.85 5.53
CA GLN A 232 0.09 23.21 6.07
C GLN A 232 0.49 21.95 5.28
N ALA A 233 -0.49 21.11 4.91
CA ALA A 233 -0.22 19.92 4.12
C ALA A 233 0.25 20.25 2.70
N LEU A 234 -0.34 21.27 2.07
CA LEU A 234 0.04 21.75 0.74
C LEU A 234 1.40 22.46 0.71
N ALA A 235 1.85 23.01 1.84
CA ALA A 235 3.18 23.62 1.94
C ALA A 235 4.31 22.64 1.59
N GLY A 236 4.15 21.35 1.86
CA GLY A 236 5.08 20.29 1.44
C GLY A 236 5.23 20.13 -0.08
N LEU A 237 4.29 20.69 -0.86
CA LEU A 237 4.33 20.76 -2.31
C LEU A 237 4.81 22.12 -2.84
N GLY A 238 5.26 23.01 -1.95
CA GLY A 238 5.65 24.39 -2.29
C GLY A 238 4.46 25.32 -2.54
N LEU A 239 3.24 24.93 -2.13
CA LEU A 239 2.03 25.70 -2.30
C LEU A 239 1.68 26.42 -0.99
N LEU A 240 1.41 27.74 -1.09
CA LEU A 240 1.00 28.56 0.05
C LEU A 240 -0.32 29.28 -0.28
N PRO A 241 -1.46 28.57 -0.15
CA PRO A 241 -2.78 29.14 -0.45
C PRO A 241 -3.15 30.30 0.48
N ASP A 242 -3.90 31.27 -0.06
CA ASP A 242 -4.42 32.39 0.73
C ASP A 242 -5.63 31.94 1.57
N LEU A 243 -5.53 32.02 2.89
CA LEU A 243 -6.58 31.69 3.84
C LEU A 243 -7.84 32.58 3.71
N ALA A 244 -7.75 33.73 3.02
CA ALA A 244 -8.90 34.59 2.81
C ALA A 244 -9.92 34.02 1.79
N ALA A 245 -9.51 33.08 0.91
CA ALA A 245 -10.34 32.55 -0.14
C ALA A 245 -10.20 31.01 -0.32
N PRO A 246 -10.38 30.19 0.72
CA PRO A 246 -10.13 28.74 0.64
C PRO A 246 -11.04 28.01 -0.38
N ALA A 247 -12.23 28.50 -0.62
CA ALA A 247 -13.14 27.91 -1.61
C ALA A 247 -12.57 27.87 -3.06
N ASN A 248 -11.56 28.69 -3.34
CA ASN A 248 -10.96 28.81 -4.67
C ASN A 248 -9.65 28.02 -4.83
N TRP A 249 -9.26 27.21 -3.82
CA TRP A 249 -7.95 26.55 -3.87
C TRP A 249 -7.90 25.40 -4.87
N PHE A 250 -8.98 24.67 -5.04
CA PHE A 250 -9.02 23.48 -5.90
C PHE A 250 -9.87 23.74 -7.14
N GLY A 251 -9.33 23.43 -8.31
CA GLY A 251 -10.03 23.45 -9.58
C GLY A 251 -10.68 22.10 -9.93
N GLU A 252 -11.02 21.91 -11.19
CA GLU A 252 -11.60 20.67 -11.72
C GLU A 252 -10.48 19.64 -11.97
N ALA A 253 -10.67 18.40 -11.50
CA ALA A 253 -9.71 17.32 -11.66
C ALA A 253 -9.77 16.74 -13.09
N ALA A 254 -8.61 16.54 -13.69
CA ALA A 254 -8.44 15.65 -14.83
C ALA A 254 -8.24 14.22 -14.32
N LEU A 255 -9.01 13.27 -14.87
CA LEU A 255 -8.96 11.88 -14.47
C LEU A 255 -8.22 11.02 -15.50
N THR A 256 -7.59 9.94 -15.03
CA THR A 256 -7.10 8.86 -15.90
C THR A 256 -8.28 8.05 -16.45
N PRO A 257 -8.08 7.23 -17.50
CA PRO A 257 -9.10 6.31 -17.98
C PRO A 257 -9.67 5.37 -16.89
N SER A 258 -8.86 5.04 -15.87
CA SER A 258 -9.26 4.21 -14.72
C SER A 258 -9.98 5.01 -13.63
N GLY A 259 -10.18 6.33 -13.80
CA GLY A 259 -10.93 7.18 -12.87
C GLY A 259 -10.14 7.68 -11.67
N TYR A 260 -8.82 7.55 -11.66
CA TYR A 260 -7.95 8.19 -10.66
C TYR A 260 -7.65 9.64 -11.06
N VAL A 261 -7.32 10.49 -10.12
CA VAL A 261 -6.90 11.86 -10.38
C VAL A 261 -5.54 11.85 -11.09
N ALA A 262 -5.52 12.18 -12.37
CA ALA A 262 -4.29 12.39 -13.13
C ALA A 262 -3.62 13.69 -12.69
N SER A 263 -4.39 14.78 -12.67
CA SER A 263 -3.96 16.08 -12.17
C SER A 263 -5.14 16.88 -11.63
N LEU A 264 -4.83 17.79 -10.71
CA LEU A 264 -5.79 18.70 -10.10
C LEU A 264 -5.14 20.08 -9.96
N PRO A 265 -5.76 21.16 -10.49
CA PRO A 265 -5.29 22.50 -10.21
C PRO A 265 -5.44 22.83 -8.73
N VAL A 266 -4.34 23.22 -8.09
CA VAL A 266 -4.31 23.69 -6.69
C VAL A 266 -3.69 25.08 -6.70
N CYS A 267 -4.46 26.09 -6.35
CA CYS A 267 -4.05 27.52 -6.41
C CYS A 267 -3.45 27.91 -7.77
N GLY A 268 -4.06 27.41 -8.86
CA GLY A 268 -3.62 27.66 -10.22
C GLY A 268 -2.42 26.85 -10.71
N GLN A 269 -1.82 26.01 -9.86
CA GLN A 269 -0.74 25.10 -10.24
C GLN A 269 -1.28 23.68 -10.41
N SER A 270 -0.89 23.00 -11.49
CA SER A 270 -1.27 21.60 -11.71
C SER A 270 -0.46 20.66 -10.82
N VAL A 271 -1.15 19.87 -10.00
CA VAL A 271 -0.54 18.87 -9.09
C VAL A 271 -1.10 17.49 -9.44
N THR A 272 -0.24 16.47 -9.47
CA THR A 272 -0.67 15.09 -9.78
C THR A 272 -1.43 14.47 -8.60
N GLY A 273 -2.38 13.58 -8.91
CA GLY A 273 -3.13 12.84 -7.89
C GLY A 273 -2.24 12.07 -6.91
N PRO A 274 -1.21 11.33 -7.37
CA PRO A 274 -0.24 10.67 -6.47
C PRO A 274 0.50 11.64 -5.55
N ALA A 275 0.89 12.83 -6.03
CA ALA A 275 1.54 13.85 -5.18
C ALA A 275 0.59 14.38 -4.11
N LEU A 276 -0.66 14.69 -4.47
CA LEU A 276 -1.69 15.10 -3.51
C LEU A 276 -2.03 13.98 -2.51
N ARG A 277 -2.16 12.74 -2.98
CA ARG A 277 -2.35 11.59 -2.10
C ARG A 277 -1.27 11.54 -1.02
N LYS A 278 0.00 11.68 -1.41
CA LYS A 278 1.14 11.66 -0.48
C LYS A 278 1.12 12.85 0.49
N ALA A 279 0.92 14.06 -0.01
CA ALA A 279 0.94 15.28 0.79
C ALA A 279 -0.20 15.34 1.81
N LEU A 280 -1.39 14.86 1.44
CA LEU A 280 -2.60 14.88 2.26
C LEU A 280 -2.83 13.58 3.05
N GLY A 281 -1.95 12.59 2.93
CA GLY A 281 -2.11 11.29 3.60
C GLY A 281 -3.37 10.53 3.18
N LEU A 282 -3.80 10.68 1.91
CA LEU A 282 -5.02 10.04 1.43
C LEU A 282 -4.82 8.55 1.16
N ARG A 283 -5.88 7.77 1.33
CA ARG A 283 -5.84 6.33 1.07
C ARG A 283 -5.58 5.98 -0.38
N SER A 284 -6.14 6.76 -1.31
CA SER A 284 -6.07 6.51 -2.75
C SER A 284 -5.89 7.84 -3.50
N ALA A 285 -5.39 7.76 -4.74
CA ALA A 285 -5.41 8.88 -5.69
C ALA A 285 -6.76 9.01 -6.43
N CYS A 286 -7.73 8.13 -6.17
CA CYS A 286 -9.10 8.31 -6.60
C CYS A 286 -9.89 9.03 -5.49
N PHE A 287 -9.99 10.36 -5.59
CA PHE A 287 -10.62 11.16 -4.55
C PHE A 287 -11.37 12.37 -5.14
N THR A 288 -12.29 12.90 -4.33
CA THR A 288 -12.96 14.19 -4.58
C THR A 288 -12.64 15.16 -3.46
N VAL A 289 -12.63 16.46 -3.77
CA VAL A 289 -12.46 17.55 -2.80
C VAL A 289 -13.71 18.42 -2.82
N GLN A 290 -14.25 18.71 -1.66
CA GLN A 290 -15.36 19.64 -1.46
C GLN A 290 -15.00 20.63 -0.34
N TYR A 291 -15.25 21.92 -0.54
CA TYR A 291 -15.16 22.94 0.50
C TYR A 291 -16.54 23.32 0.97
N GLN A 292 -16.83 23.06 2.23
CA GLN A 292 -18.12 23.39 2.83
C GLN A 292 -17.94 23.72 4.31
N GLU A 293 -18.74 24.65 4.84
CA GLU A 293 -18.76 25.02 6.26
C GLU A 293 -17.37 25.33 6.84
N GLY A 294 -16.49 25.98 6.04
CA GLY A 294 -15.15 26.36 6.49
C GLY A 294 -14.11 25.24 6.46
N SER A 295 -14.44 24.08 5.92
CA SER A 295 -13.57 22.91 5.89
C SER A 295 -13.52 22.24 4.53
N PHE A 296 -12.43 21.53 4.25
CA PHE A 296 -12.29 20.65 3.09
C PHE A 296 -12.67 19.24 3.47
N LEU A 297 -13.62 18.66 2.75
CA LEU A 297 -13.95 17.24 2.80
C LEU A 297 -13.29 16.54 1.60
N LEU A 298 -12.48 15.52 1.88
CA LEU A 298 -11.89 14.68 0.84
C LEU A 298 -12.42 13.25 1.00
N THR A 299 -13.09 12.77 -0.03
CA THR A 299 -13.61 11.40 -0.07
C THR A 299 -12.79 10.59 -1.06
N THR A 300 -12.12 9.54 -0.57
CA THR A 300 -11.35 8.59 -1.38
C THR A 300 -12.15 7.33 -1.66
N LYS A 301 -11.93 6.75 -2.85
CA LYS A 301 -12.41 5.42 -3.26
C LYS A 301 -11.21 4.48 -3.33
N GLY A 302 -11.32 3.32 -2.67
CA GLY A 302 -10.24 2.34 -2.61
C GLY A 302 -9.11 2.72 -1.66
N TYR A 303 -8.05 1.89 -1.64
CA TYR A 303 -6.92 2.02 -0.73
C TYR A 303 -5.63 1.46 -1.36
N GLY A 304 -4.65 2.30 -1.60
CA GLY A 304 -3.36 1.98 -2.21
C GLY A 304 -3.06 2.84 -3.42
N HIS A 305 -2.02 2.43 -4.17
CA HIS A 305 -1.60 3.12 -5.39
C HIS A 305 -2.41 2.71 -6.63
N GLY A 306 -3.13 1.60 -6.57
CA GLY A 306 -4.01 1.15 -7.64
C GLY A 306 -3.37 0.25 -8.70
N VAL A 307 -2.05 0.01 -8.70
CA VAL A 307 -1.34 -0.69 -9.78
C VAL A 307 -1.07 -2.16 -9.44
N GLY A 308 -1.39 -3.08 -10.35
CA GLY A 308 -1.19 -4.52 -10.20
C GLY A 308 -2.29 -5.21 -9.39
N LEU A 309 -1.94 -6.15 -8.49
CA LEU A 309 -2.88 -6.99 -7.77
C LEU A 309 -3.66 -6.20 -6.72
N SER A 310 -5.00 -6.13 -6.84
CA SER A 310 -5.85 -5.75 -5.72
C SER A 310 -5.99 -6.92 -4.75
N GLN A 311 -5.63 -6.68 -3.49
CA GLN A 311 -5.71 -7.72 -2.44
C GLN A 311 -7.16 -8.12 -2.17
N TRP A 312 -8.08 -7.15 -2.11
CA TRP A 312 -9.51 -7.44 -1.95
C TRP A 312 -10.09 -8.14 -3.18
N GLY A 313 -9.69 -7.71 -4.38
CA GLY A 313 -10.08 -8.34 -5.62
C GLY A 313 -9.58 -9.79 -5.70
N ALA A 314 -8.33 -10.06 -5.31
CA ALA A 314 -7.79 -11.41 -5.22
C ALA A 314 -8.60 -12.28 -4.25
N LYS A 315 -8.98 -11.74 -3.07
CA LYS A 315 -9.88 -12.42 -2.13
C LYS A 315 -11.21 -12.78 -2.81
N ALA A 316 -11.84 -11.82 -3.47
CA ALA A 316 -13.16 -12.02 -4.09
C ALA A 316 -13.11 -13.04 -5.24
N LEU A 317 -12.05 -13.02 -6.06
CA LEU A 317 -11.83 -13.99 -7.14
C LEU A 317 -11.59 -15.41 -6.58
N ALA A 318 -10.81 -15.53 -5.50
CA ALA A 318 -10.62 -16.81 -4.81
C ALA A 318 -11.91 -17.35 -4.19
N GLU A 319 -12.76 -16.48 -3.61
CA GLU A 319 -14.10 -16.87 -3.13
C GLU A 319 -15.04 -17.33 -4.26
N GLN A 320 -14.79 -16.90 -5.49
CA GLN A 320 -15.48 -17.36 -6.70
C GLN A 320 -14.89 -18.67 -7.27
N GLY A 321 -13.85 -19.22 -6.62
CA GLY A 321 -13.22 -20.48 -7.00
C GLY A 321 -12.05 -20.36 -7.96
N GLN A 322 -11.53 -19.15 -8.21
CA GLN A 322 -10.34 -18.97 -9.04
C GLN A 322 -9.07 -19.39 -8.28
N SER A 323 -8.17 -20.06 -8.97
CA SER A 323 -6.83 -20.42 -8.49
C SER A 323 -5.90 -19.19 -8.41
N ALA A 324 -4.82 -19.32 -7.65
CA ALA A 324 -3.79 -18.28 -7.58
C ALA A 324 -3.24 -17.92 -8.97
N GLU A 325 -3.05 -18.90 -9.85
CA GLU A 325 -2.58 -18.70 -11.22
C GLU A 325 -3.58 -17.87 -12.05
N GLU A 326 -4.88 -18.17 -11.97
CA GLU A 326 -5.93 -17.40 -12.65
C GLU A 326 -6.03 -15.96 -12.12
N ILE A 327 -5.93 -15.78 -10.80
CA ILE A 327 -5.91 -14.46 -10.15
C ILE A 327 -4.70 -13.64 -10.65
N LEU A 328 -3.52 -14.23 -10.69
CA LEU A 328 -2.31 -13.57 -11.14
C LEU A 328 -2.36 -13.24 -12.65
N ALA A 329 -2.87 -14.15 -13.48
CA ALA A 329 -3.05 -13.93 -14.91
C ALA A 329 -4.04 -12.77 -15.18
N HIS A 330 -5.05 -12.59 -14.33
CA HIS A 330 -5.99 -11.48 -14.40
C HIS A 330 -5.30 -10.13 -14.11
N TYR A 331 -4.53 -10.03 -13.02
CA TYR A 331 -3.92 -8.77 -12.60
C TYR A 331 -2.61 -8.43 -13.31
N PHE A 332 -1.92 -9.43 -13.90
CA PHE A 332 -0.64 -9.28 -14.59
C PHE A 332 -0.70 -9.92 -15.98
N PRO A 333 -1.53 -9.36 -16.90
CA PRO A 333 -1.70 -9.94 -18.24
C PRO A 333 -0.39 -10.02 -19.01
N GLY A 334 -0.17 -11.15 -19.69
CA GLY A 334 1.03 -11.40 -20.49
C GLY A 334 2.27 -11.83 -19.71
N THR A 335 2.16 -12.03 -18.40
CA THR A 335 3.19 -12.70 -17.60
C THR A 335 3.03 -14.21 -17.65
N GLU A 336 4.12 -14.94 -17.37
CA GLU A 336 4.16 -16.40 -17.25
C GLU A 336 4.55 -16.79 -15.82
N LEU A 337 3.81 -17.72 -15.24
CA LEU A 337 4.18 -18.36 -13.98
C LEU A 337 5.23 -19.45 -14.25
N ARG A 338 6.41 -19.31 -13.64
CA ARG A 338 7.49 -20.32 -13.70
C ARG A 338 7.75 -20.90 -12.31
N ARG A 339 8.04 -22.20 -12.32
CA ARG A 339 8.24 -23.02 -11.10
C ARG A 339 9.66 -23.53 -11.02
#